data_c4f977e02f679cbe82e78a40d44803ec
#
_entry.id   c4f977e02f679cbe82e78a40d44803ec
#
_cell.length_a   1.000
_cell.length_b   1.000
_cell.length_c   1.000
_cell.angle_alpha   90.00
_cell.angle_beta   90.00
_cell.angle_gamma   90.00
#
_symmetry.space_group_name_H-M   'P 1'
#
loop_
_entity.id
_entity.type
_entity.pdbx_description
1 polymer ?
#
loop_
_entity_poly.entity_id
_entity_poly.type
_entity_poly.pdbx_seq_one_letter_code
_entity_poly.pdbx_strand_id
1 'polypeptide(L)'
;RLSMPNSESTSINSSPLVSTQWLDTHLHDANLKLIDASWYLPNMQRNGYLEFGQGHIAGALFFDIDQVCDQTSDLPHMAPTAVAFAEYLSAKGINDSHQLVVYDGAGLFSAARVWWLFKCMGLDNVSVLDGGLAKWLAEGRNTEQGMIEPQAGDTPQCTPRAIMRNVEQVLQATQSKAYEIIDARAPGRFLGLEPEPREGLRSGHIPGSKNVFFKTLLNPDHTMQSPDDLRATFAAAGIDLNKPVITSCGSGITAAIINLALAQIGKSDHYLYDGSWAEWGMDPALPMATR
;
A
#
# COMPACT_ATOMS: atom_id res chain seq x y z
N ARG A 1 -17.09 50.10 3.43
CA ARG A 1 -16.09 49.03 3.17
C ARG A 1 -16.62 47.75 3.82
N LEU A 2 -17.16 46.87 3.01
CA LEU A 2 -17.56 45.53 3.37
C LEU A 2 -16.31 44.64 3.27
N SER A 3 -15.86 44.09 4.39
CA SER A 3 -14.81 43.08 4.43
C SER A 3 -15.36 41.77 3.91
N MET A 4 -14.76 41.24 2.86
CA MET A 4 -15.02 39.89 2.36
C MET A 4 -14.47 38.87 3.35
N PRO A 5 -15.16 37.76 3.60
CA PRO A 5 -14.57 36.70 4.39
C PRO A 5 -13.44 36.05 3.59
N ASN A 6 -12.29 35.89 4.25
CA ASN A 6 -11.18 35.07 3.77
C ASN A 6 -11.69 33.65 3.45
N SER A 7 -11.56 33.25 2.20
CA SER A 7 -11.64 31.85 1.84
C SER A 7 -10.43 31.15 2.47
N GLU A 8 -10.64 30.47 3.58
CA GLU A 8 -9.68 29.49 4.07
C GLU A 8 -9.52 28.45 2.95
N SER A 9 -8.37 28.50 2.28
CA SER A 9 -7.95 27.42 1.40
C SER A 9 -7.80 26.19 2.28
N THR A 10 -8.67 25.20 2.11
CA THR A 10 -8.49 23.86 2.65
C THR A 10 -7.14 23.37 2.13
N SER A 11 -6.12 23.44 2.97
CA SER A 11 -4.80 22.89 2.65
C SER A 11 -4.99 21.40 2.45
N ILE A 12 -4.82 20.94 1.21
CA ILE A 12 -4.73 19.53 0.87
C ILE A 12 -3.64 18.93 1.76
N ASN A 13 -4.00 17.96 2.59
CA ASN A 13 -3.03 17.28 3.43
C ASN A 13 -2.03 16.57 2.53
N SER A 14 -0.81 17.11 2.42
CA SER A 14 0.24 16.56 1.55
C SER A 14 0.94 15.33 2.17
N SER A 15 0.62 14.99 3.42
CA SER A 15 1.20 13.81 4.09
C SER A 15 0.58 12.52 3.56
N PRO A 16 1.38 11.48 3.29
CA PRO A 16 0.87 10.16 2.93
C PRO A 16 0.13 9.45 4.09
N LEU A 17 0.26 9.98 5.32
CA LEU A 17 -0.37 9.45 6.52
C LEU A 17 -1.31 10.47 7.15
N VAL A 18 -2.39 9.99 7.75
CA VAL A 18 -3.26 10.76 8.66
C VAL A 18 -3.38 10.04 9.99
N SER A 19 -3.48 10.80 11.09
CA SER A 19 -3.65 10.22 12.42
C SER A 19 -5.09 9.78 12.66
N THR A 20 -5.29 8.90 13.63
CA THR A 20 -6.63 8.52 14.10
C THR A 20 -7.40 9.72 14.63
N GLN A 21 -6.74 10.65 15.31
CA GLN A 21 -7.36 11.88 15.79
C GLN A 21 -7.81 12.78 14.63
N TRP A 22 -6.98 12.93 13.61
CA TRP A 22 -7.35 13.68 12.41
C TRP A 22 -8.59 13.09 11.75
N LEU A 23 -8.60 11.75 11.55
CA LEU A 23 -9.73 11.08 10.93
C LEU A 23 -11.01 11.25 11.75
N ASP A 24 -10.94 11.10 13.06
CA ASP A 24 -12.11 11.27 13.96
C ASP A 24 -12.74 12.66 13.81
N THR A 25 -11.92 13.68 13.66
CA THR A 25 -12.38 15.07 13.45
C THR A 25 -13.02 15.28 12.07
N HIS A 26 -12.55 14.57 11.03
CA HIS A 26 -12.97 14.75 9.64
C HIS A 26 -13.91 13.65 9.13
N LEU A 27 -14.30 12.72 9.99
CA LEU A 27 -15.04 11.51 9.62
C LEU A 27 -16.37 11.79 8.89
N HIS A 28 -16.98 12.94 9.17
CA HIS A 28 -18.26 13.34 8.59
C HIS A 28 -18.14 14.39 7.47
N ASP A 29 -16.91 14.69 7.05
CA ASP A 29 -16.72 15.60 5.93
C ASP A 29 -17.32 15.01 4.66
N ALA A 30 -18.16 15.77 3.98
CA ALA A 30 -18.89 15.30 2.80
C ALA A 30 -17.97 14.83 1.66
N ASN A 31 -16.74 15.37 1.63
CA ASN A 31 -15.76 15.09 0.59
C ASN A 31 -14.79 13.96 0.95
N LEU A 32 -14.88 13.43 2.16
CA LEU A 32 -14.05 12.32 2.61
C LEU A 32 -14.68 10.99 2.18
N LYS A 33 -13.86 10.10 1.59
CA LYS A 33 -14.19 8.69 1.39
C LYS A 33 -13.20 7.83 2.15
N LEU A 34 -13.73 6.97 2.99
CA LEU A 34 -12.95 6.05 3.82
C LEU A 34 -13.03 4.65 3.23
N ILE A 35 -11.88 3.99 3.12
CA ILE A 35 -11.74 2.68 2.48
C ILE A 35 -11.10 1.71 3.45
N ASP A 36 -11.78 0.61 3.73
CA ASP A 36 -11.20 -0.55 4.39
C ASP A 36 -10.62 -1.48 3.32
N ALA A 37 -9.31 -1.60 3.29
CA ALA A 37 -8.54 -2.42 2.37
C ALA A 37 -7.95 -3.66 3.06
N SER A 38 -8.63 -4.19 4.07
CA SER A 38 -8.17 -5.36 4.81
C SER A 38 -8.01 -6.57 3.91
N TRP A 39 -6.82 -7.12 3.92
CA TRP A 39 -6.45 -8.37 3.27
C TRP A 39 -5.46 -9.12 4.17
N TYR A 40 -5.58 -10.41 4.22
CA TYR A 40 -4.76 -11.25 5.08
C TYR A 40 -4.17 -12.42 4.31
N LEU A 41 -2.97 -12.84 4.70
CA LEU A 41 -2.38 -14.06 4.17
C LEU A 41 -3.26 -15.27 4.53
N PRO A 42 -3.34 -16.30 3.66
CA PRO A 42 -4.18 -17.47 3.92
C PRO A 42 -3.88 -18.19 5.24
N ASN A 43 -2.61 -18.20 5.67
CA ASN A 43 -2.18 -18.81 6.93
C ASN A 43 -2.60 -18.01 8.19
N MET A 44 -3.09 -16.79 8.03
CA MET A 44 -3.61 -15.99 9.16
C MET A 44 -5.04 -16.36 9.54
N GLN A 45 -5.74 -17.15 8.70
CA GLN A 45 -7.12 -17.59 8.94
C GLN A 45 -8.08 -16.44 9.26
N ARG A 46 -7.88 -15.29 8.60
CA ARG A 46 -8.73 -14.10 8.72
C ARG A 46 -9.39 -13.79 7.38
N ASN A 47 -10.57 -13.16 7.45
CA ASN A 47 -11.32 -12.74 6.27
C ASN A 47 -11.73 -11.27 6.41
N GLY A 48 -11.11 -10.40 5.62
CA GLY A 48 -11.32 -8.95 5.72
C GLY A 48 -12.77 -8.53 5.43
N TYR A 49 -13.43 -9.20 4.49
CA TYR A 49 -14.83 -8.90 4.16
C TYR A 49 -15.79 -9.25 5.31
N LEU A 50 -15.62 -10.42 5.91
CA LEU A 50 -16.44 -10.82 7.06
C LEU A 50 -16.17 -9.93 8.28
N GLU A 51 -14.92 -9.60 8.55
CA GLU A 51 -14.54 -8.71 9.65
C GLU A 51 -15.09 -7.29 9.43
N PHE A 52 -15.10 -6.79 8.19
CA PHE A 52 -15.72 -5.53 7.85
C PHE A 52 -17.21 -5.50 8.25
N GLY A 53 -17.96 -6.55 7.94
CA GLY A 53 -19.35 -6.67 8.33
C GLY A 53 -19.57 -6.69 9.86
N GLN A 54 -18.60 -7.20 10.61
CA GLN A 54 -18.64 -7.26 12.07
C GLN A 54 -18.28 -5.94 12.75
N GLY A 55 -17.44 -5.13 12.10
CA GLY A 55 -17.06 -3.83 12.63
C GLY A 55 -16.08 -3.09 11.72
N HIS A 56 -16.46 -1.89 11.31
CA HIS A 56 -15.65 -0.98 10.51
C HIS A 56 -15.81 0.46 10.99
N ILE A 57 -14.89 1.33 10.61
CA ILE A 57 -15.00 2.76 10.91
C ILE A 57 -16.18 3.33 10.13
N ALA A 58 -17.00 4.16 10.78
CA ALA A 58 -18.24 4.68 10.20
C ALA A 58 -18.05 5.30 8.80
N GLY A 59 -18.91 4.89 7.88
CA GLY A 59 -18.89 5.36 6.49
C GLY A 59 -17.86 4.68 5.58
N ALA A 60 -17.05 3.73 6.09
CA ALA A 60 -16.08 3.04 5.28
C ALA A 60 -16.72 2.16 4.19
N LEU A 61 -16.05 2.08 3.05
CA LEU A 61 -16.34 1.15 1.97
C LEU A 61 -15.30 0.05 1.97
N PHE A 62 -15.71 -1.20 1.73
CA PHE A 62 -14.77 -2.31 1.62
C PHE A 62 -14.15 -2.38 0.22
N PHE A 63 -12.84 -2.51 0.18
CA PHE A 63 -12.06 -2.68 -1.05
C PHE A 63 -11.42 -4.08 -1.03
N ASP A 64 -11.88 -4.96 -1.93
CA ASP A 64 -11.34 -6.30 -2.04
C ASP A 64 -10.14 -6.32 -2.99
N ILE A 65 -8.94 -6.44 -2.43
CA ILE A 65 -7.68 -6.48 -3.20
C ILE A 65 -7.66 -7.67 -4.17
N ASP A 66 -8.27 -8.80 -3.81
CA ASP A 66 -8.30 -10.00 -4.66
C ASP A 66 -9.25 -9.85 -5.86
N GLN A 67 -10.22 -8.96 -5.77
CA GLN A 67 -11.13 -8.65 -6.88
C GLN A 67 -10.66 -7.46 -7.72
N VAL A 68 -10.08 -6.45 -7.08
CA VAL A 68 -9.59 -5.24 -7.75
C VAL A 68 -8.13 -5.43 -8.17
N CYS A 69 -7.93 -6.37 -9.05
CA CYS A 69 -6.64 -6.69 -9.66
C CYS A 69 -6.86 -7.19 -11.07
N ASP A 70 -5.79 -7.42 -11.82
CA ASP A 70 -5.86 -8.01 -13.16
C ASP A 70 -6.27 -9.48 -13.08
N GLN A 71 -7.52 -9.78 -13.36
CA GLN A 71 -8.09 -11.13 -13.33
C GLN A 71 -7.61 -12.01 -14.49
N THR A 72 -6.92 -11.46 -15.49
CA THR A 72 -6.36 -12.21 -16.61
C THR A 72 -4.95 -12.74 -16.32
N SER A 73 -4.32 -12.23 -15.27
CA SER A 73 -2.98 -12.66 -14.85
C SER A 73 -3.04 -13.89 -13.94
N ASP A 74 -2.12 -14.82 -14.15
CA ASP A 74 -1.90 -15.95 -13.24
C ASP A 74 -1.17 -15.53 -11.94
N LEU A 75 -0.61 -14.31 -11.92
CA LEU A 75 0.05 -13.76 -10.76
C LEU A 75 -0.97 -13.12 -9.80
N PRO A 76 -0.78 -13.25 -8.48
CA PRO A 76 -1.66 -12.62 -7.52
C PRO A 76 -1.50 -11.09 -7.50
N HIS A 77 -2.60 -10.38 -7.32
CA HIS A 77 -2.65 -8.95 -7.00
C HIS A 77 -2.05 -8.01 -8.06
N MET A 78 -1.84 -8.45 -9.30
CA MET A 78 -1.36 -7.55 -10.37
C MET A 78 -2.32 -6.36 -10.53
N ALA A 79 -1.76 -5.17 -10.73
CA ALA A 79 -2.56 -3.95 -10.84
C ALA A 79 -3.60 -4.06 -11.96
N PRO A 80 -4.84 -3.60 -11.74
CA PRO A 80 -5.87 -3.57 -12.77
C PRO A 80 -5.52 -2.52 -13.84
N THR A 81 -6.22 -2.58 -14.98
CA THR A 81 -6.15 -1.50 -15.95
C THR A 81 -6.77 -0.21 -15.39
N ALA A 82 -6.37 0.94 -15.95
CA ALA A 82 -6.96 2.23 -15.55
C ALA A 82 -8.48 2.27 -15.76
N VAL A 83 -8.97 1.67 -16.85
CA VAL A 83 -10.40 1.58 -17.16
C VAL A 83 -11.13 0.76 -16.11
N ALA A 84 -10.66 -0.45 -15.80
CA ALA A 84 -11.28 -1.32 -14.80
C ALA A 84 -11.26 -0.67 -13.40
N PHE A 85 -10.17 0.01 -13.05
CA PHE A 85 -10.08 0.71 -11.77
C PHE A 85 -11.05 1.89 -11.67
N ALA A 86 -11.16 2.71 -12.74
CA ALA A 86 -12.09 3.81 -12.80
C ALA A 86 -13.56 3.35 -12.71
N GLU A 87 -13.92 2.26 -13.40
CA GLU A 87 -15.26 1.66 -13.34
C GLU A 87 -15.59 1.17 -11.93
N TYR A 88 -14.62 0.50 -11.27
CA TYR A 88 -14.79 0.08 -9.88
C TYR A 88 -15.03 1.27 -8.95
N LEU A 89 -14.24 2.33 -9.05
CA LEU A 89 -14.40 3.53 -8.23
C LEU A 89 -15.74 4.21 -8.48
N SER A 90 -16.16 4.33 -9.73
CA SER A 90 -17.48 4.86 -10.08
C SER A 90 -18.60 4.06 -9.43
N ALA A 91 -18.55 2.74 -9.47
CA ALA A 91 -19.53 1.86 -8.82
C ALA A 91 -19.57 2.05 -7.28
N LYS A 92 -18.45 2.49 -6.68
CA LYS A 92 -18.35 2.81 -5.26
C LYS A 92 -18.64 4.28 -4.91
N GLY A 93 -19.02 5.08 -5.90
CA GLY A 93 -19.28 6.51 -5.70
C GLY A 93 -18.04 7.32 -5.37
N ILE A 94 -16.86 6.85 -5.80
CA ILE A 94 -15.58 7.51 -5.59
C ILE A 94 -15.14 8.17 -6.89
N ASN A 95 -14.81 9.44 -6.83
CA ASN A 95 -14.27 10.20 -7.95
C ASN A 95 -13.03 11.00 -7.53
N ASP A 96 -12.40 11.68 -8.49
CA ASP A 96 -11.17 12.43 -8.32
C ASP A 96 -11.30 13.72 -7.49
N SER A 97 -12.52 14.14 -7.13
CA SER A 97 -12.74 15.26 -6.22
C SER A 97 -12.68 14.88 -4.73
N HIS A 98 -12.75 13.58 -4.42
CA HIS A 98 -12.77 13.12 -3.03
C HIS A 98 -11.37 13.09 -2.41
N GLN A 99 -11.33 13.38 -1.12
CA GLN A 99 -10.20 13.02 -0.26
C GLN A 99 -10.37 11.58 0.21
N LEU A 100 -9.35 10.77 0.01
CA LEU A 100 -9.39 9.34 0.30
C LEU A 100 -8.51 9.02 1.50
N VAL A 101 -9.04 8.21 2.42
CA VAL A 101 -8.27 7.63 3.52
C VAL A 101 -8.44 6.12 3.47
N VAL A 102 -7.32 5.39 3.47
CA VAL A 102 -7.30 3.93 3.38
C VAL A 102 -6.77 3.37 4.69
N TYR A 103 -7.43 2.35 5.23
CA TYR A 103 -6.96 1.62 6.41
C TYR A 103 -7.12 0.11 6.23
N ASP A 104 -6.52 -0.65 7.12
CA ASP A 104 -6.73 -2.09 7.24
C ASP A 104 -6.84 -2.55 8.69
N GLY A 105 -7.30 -3.78 8.85
CA GLY A 105 -7.56 -4.37 10.16
C GLY A 105 -6.32 -4.88 10.90
N ALA A 106 -5.20 -5.02 10.21
CA ALA A 106 -3.94 -5.47 10.82
C ALA A 106 -3.12 -4.33 11.44
N GLY A 107 -3.51 -3.08 11.17
CA GLY A 107 -2.83 -1.90 11.64
C GLY A 107 -2.20 -1.10 10.50
N LEU A 108 -1.13 -1.57 9.89
CA LEU A 108 -0.55 -1.05 8.66
C LEU A 108 0.05 -2.22 7.90
N PHE A 109 -0.73 -2.79 7.00
CA PHE A 109 -0.36 -3.99 6.26
C PHE A 109 -0.77 -3.88 4.79
N SER A 110 -2.06 -4.09 4.46
CA SER A 110 -2.56 -4.07 3.08
C SER A 110 -3.03 -2.70 2.61
N ALA A 111 -3.31 -1.77 3.52
CA ALA A 111 -3.76 -0.42 3.16
C ALA A 111 -2.76 0.33 2.26
N ALA A 112 -1.47 0.15 2.50
CA ALA A 112 -0.42 0.77 1.69
C ALA A 112 -0.47 0.33 0.22
N ARG A 113 -0.87 -0.92 -0.06
CA ARG A 113 -1.06 -1.41 -1.44
C ARG A 113 -2.15 -0.62 -2.16
N VAL A 114 -3.28 -0.37 -1.51
CA VAL A 114 -4.40 0.36 -2.11
C VAL A 114 -4.04 1.84 -2.27
N TRP A 115 -3.37 2.45 -1.30
CA TRP A 115 -2.77 3.77 -1.44
C TRP A 115 -1.87 3.84 -2.68
N TRP A 116 -1.00 2.86 -2.88
CA TRP A 116 -0.12 2.80 -4.05
C TRP A 116 -0.89 2.65 -5.36
N LEU A 117 -1.97 1.85 -5.40
CA LEU A 117 -2.84 1.73 -6.59
C LEU A 117 -3.45 3.08 -6.98
N PHE A 118 -3.95 3.86 -6.03
CA PHE A 118 -4.45 5.21 -6.32
C PHE A 118 -3.35 6.09 -6.90
N LYS A 119 -2.17 6.09 -6.31
CA LYS A 119 -1.01 6.83 -6.83
C LYS A 119 -0.62 6.37 -8.24
N CYS A 120 -0.61 5.08 -8.47
CA CYS A 120 -0.32 4.48 -9.78
C CYS A 120 -1.30 4.96 -10.85
N MET A 121 -2.55 5.19 -10.49
CA MET A 121 -3.61 5.65 -11.39
C MET A 121 -3.74 7.19 -11.46
N GLY A 122 -2.80 7.92 -10.87
CA GLY A 122 -2.78 9.37 -10.92
C GLY A 122 -3.73 10.07 -9.94
N LEU A 123 -4.26 9.35 -8.97
CA LEU A 123 -5.16 9.88 -7.94
C LEU A 123 -4.35 10.20 -6.67
N ASP A 124 -3.99 11.47 -6.50
CA ASP A 124 -3.03 11.89 -5.48
C ASP A 124 -3.62 12.19 -4.11
N ASN A 125 -4.91 12.49 -4.05
CA ASN A 125 -5.57 12.90 -2.81
C ASN A 125 -5.94 11.68 -1.96
N VAL A 126 -4.94 10.88 -1.61
CA VAL A 126 -5.06 9.63 -0.85
C VAL A 126 -4.01 9.57 0.25
N SER A 127 -4.45 9.19 1.44
CA SER A 127 -3.60 8.97 2.62
C SER A 127 -3.94 7.63 3.27
N VAL A 128 -3.00 7.10 4.06
CA VAL A 128 -3.21 5.90 4.88
C VAL A 128 -3.45 6.31 6.33
N LEU A 129 -4.42 5.66 6.97
CA LEU A 129 -4.66 5.83 8.41
C LEU A 129 -3.52 5.21 9.20
N ASP A 130 -2.74 6.04 9.86
CA ASP A 130 -1.57 5.61 10.65
C ASP A 130 -2.00 4.79 11.86
N GLY A 131 -1.58 3.53 11.92
CA GLY A 131 -2.00 2.56 12.92
C GLY A 131 -3.29 1.78 12.59
N GLY A 132 -4.03 2.21 11.58
CA GLY A 132 -5.22 1.51 11.05
C GLY A 132 -6.32 1.25 12.08
N LEU A 133 -7.13 0.23 11.81
CA LEU A 133 -8.23 -0.15 12.68
C LEU A 133 -7.75 -0.60 14.07
N ALA A 134 -6.59 -1.24 14.17
CA ALA A 134 -6.06 -1.70 15.44
C ALA A 134 -5.84 -0.54 16.42
N LYS A 135 -5.23 0.56 15.97
CA LYS A 135 -5.04 1.76 16.79
C LYS A 135 -6.37 2.46 17.10
N TRP A 136 -7.25 2.57 16.10
CA TRP A 136 -8.60 3.14 16.27
C TRP A 136 -9.36 2.47 17.40
N LEU A 137 -9.37 1.13 17.42
CA LEU A 137 -10.03 0.33 18.48
C LEU A 137 -9.31 0.46 19.82
N ALA A 138 -7.97 0.44 19.84
CA ALA A 138 -7.19 0.58 21.08
C ALA A 138 -7.42 1.93 21.76
N GLU A 139 -7.79 2.96 21.03
CA GLU A 139 -8.17 4.28 21.55
C GLU A 139 -9.64 4.35 21.99
N GLY A 140 -10.39 3.24 21.90
CA GLY A 140 -11.81 3.18 22.31
C GLY A 140 -12.75 3.91 21.35
N ARG A 141 -12.33 4.17 20.09
CA ARG A 141 -13.16 4.85 19.11
C ARG A 141 -14.20 3.91 18.53
N ASN A 142 -15.34 4.46 18.13
CA ASN A 142 -16.50 3.69 17.71
C ASN A 142 -16.34 3.10 16.30
N THR A 143 -17.00 1.96 16.12
CA THR A 143 -17.22 1.32 14.81
C THR A 143 -18.71 1.09 14.60
N GLU A 144 -19.07 0.82 13.35
CA GLU A 144 -20.42 0.39 12.97
C GLU A 144 -20.38 -0.99 12.33
N GLN A 145 -21.52 -1.65 12.27
CA GLN A 145 -21.68 -3.00 11.69
C GLN A 145 -22.52 -2.96 10.43
N GLY A 146 -22.42 -4.02 9.65
CA GLY A 146 -23.22 -4.23 8.46
C GLY A 146 -22.48 -3.85 7.19
N MET A 147 -23.17 -4.05 6.08
CA MET A 147 -22.68 -3.71 4.74
C MET A 147 -23.44 -2.50 4.22
N ILE A 148 -22.72 -1.55 3.66
CA ILE A 148 -23.31 -0.40 2.98
C ILE A 148 -23.14 -0.62 1.49
N GLU A 149 -24.27 -0.59 0.76
CA GLU A 149 -24.24 -0.56 -0.70
C GLU A 149 -24.04 0.89 -1.14
N PRO A 150 -22.88 1.24 -1.69
CA PRO A 150 -22.63 2.59 -2.15
C PRO A 150 -23.47 2.90 -3.40
N GLN A 151 -23.84 4.15 -3.55
CA GLN A 151 -24.44 4.63 -4.80
C GLN A 151 -23.33 4.91 -5.81
N ALA A 152 -23.51 4.44 -7.04
CA ALA A 152 -22.63 4.77 -8.15
C ALA A 152 -22.60 6.28 -8.39
N GLY A 153 -21.45 6.78 -8.79
CA GLY A 153 -21.21 8.20 -9.07
C GLY A 153 -20.46 8.42 -10.37
N ASP A 154 -19.91 9.61 -10.50
CA ASP A 154 -19.10 9.97 -11.66
C ASP A 154 -17.83 9.12 -11.75
N THR A 155 -17.45 8.79 -12.98
CA THR A 155 -16.22 8.03 -13.24
C THR A 155 -15.01 8.94 -13.09
N PRO A 156 -14.05 8.60 -12.21
CA PRO A 156 -12.83 9.39 -12.06
C PRO A 156 -11.95 9.27 -13.31
N GLN A 157 -11.17 10.31 -13.56
CA GLN A 157 -10.15 10.27 -14.59
C GLN A 157 -8.88 9.60 -14.03
N CYS A 158 -8.65 8.35 -14.41
CA CYS A 158 -7.44 7.62 -14.07
C CYS A 158 -6.40 7.78 -15.17
N THR A 159 -5.22 8.31 -14.80
CA THR A 159 -4.08 8.49 -15.68
C THR A 159 -2.90 7.68 -15.13
N PRO A 160 -2.58 6.51 -15.70
CA PRO A 160 -1.50 5.67 -15.19
C PRO A 160 -0.17 6.40 -15.13
N ARG A 161 0.59 6.18 -14.05
CA ARG A 161 1.96 6.66 -13.87
C ARG A 161 2.95 5.51 -13.98
N ALA A 162 4.14 5.83 -14.48
CA ALA A 162 5.23 4.87 -14.64
C ALA A 162 5.95 4.57 -13.30
N ILE A 163 5.21 4.26 -12.23
CA ILE A 163 5.76 3.89 -10.92
C ILE A 163 5.76 2.38 -10.66
N MET A 164 5.15 1.60 -11.54
CA MET A 164 5.25 0.14 -11.54
C MET A 164 6.46 -0.29 -12.36
N ARG A 165 7.09 -1.39 -11.96
CA ARG A 165 8.18 -2.05 -12.71
C ARG A 165 7.78 -3.47 -13.05
N ASN A 166 8.12 -3.89 -14.27
CA ASN A 166 7.96 -5.28 -14.71
C ASN A 166 9.25 -6.09 -14.51
N VAL A 167 9.19 -7.38 -14.80
CA VAL A 167 10.30 -8.31 -14.58
C VAL A 167 11.55 -7.93 -15.40
N GLU A 168 11.40 -7.49 -16.63
CA GLU A 168 12.51 -7.08 -17.50
C GLU A 168 13.22 -5.85 -16.94
N GLN A 169 12.47 -4.87 -16.45
CA GLN A 169 13.01 -3.66 -15.84
C GLN A 169 13.77 -3.98 -14.55
N VAL A 170 13.27 -4.92 -13.74
CA VAL A 170 13.95 -5.34 -12.51
C VAL A 170 15.21 -6.14 -12.84
N LEU A 171 15.16 -7.05 -13.83
CA LEU A 171 16.35 -7.78 -14.27
C LEU A 171 17.44 -6.81 -14.75
N GLN A 172 17.08 -5.79 -15.53
CA GLN A 172 18.00 -4.75 -15.96
C GLN A 172 18.57 -3.97 -14.77
N ALA A 173 17.75 -3.67 -13.76
CA ALA A 173 18.18 -2.97 -12.55
C ALA A 173 19.22 -3.79 -11.76
N THR A 174 19.12 -5.12 -11.71
CA THR A 174 20.13 -5.99 -11.08
C THR A 174 21.49 -5.89 -11.76
N GLN A 175 21.50 -5.66 -13.06
CA GLN A 175 22.71 -5.58 -13.88
C GLN A 175 23.36 -4.18 -13.83
N SER A 176 22.53 -3.13 -13.94
CA SER A 176 23.02 -1.75 -13.99
C SER A 176 23.47 -1.21 -12.65
N LYS A 177 22.96 -1.75 -11.54
CA LYS A 177 23.17 -1.25 -10.16
C LYS A 177 22.78 0.23 -9.97
N ALA A 178 21.95 0.77 -10.85
CA ALA A 178 21.47 2.14 -10.79
C ALA A 178 20.35 2.34 -9.75
N TYR A 179 19.75 1.26 -9.28
CA TYR A 179 18.67 1.24 -8.31
C TYR A 179 19.08 0.53 -7.02
N GLU A 180 18.52 0.94 -5.92
CA GLU A 180 18.36 0.07 -4.77
C GLU A 180 17.13 -0.81 -4.97
N ILE A 181 17.27 -2.12 -4.77
CA ILE A 181 16.14 -3.05 -4.80
C ILE A 181 15.92 -3.51 -3.36
N ILE A 182 14.73 -3.25 -2.82
CA ILE A 182 14.39 -3.52 -1.42
C ILE A 182 13.31 -4.58 -1.35
N ASP A 183 13.58 -5.66 -0.61
CA ASP A 183 12.64 -6.75 -0.36
C ASP A 183 12.03 -6.61 1.04
N ALA A 184 10.70 -6.53 1.09
CA ALA A 184 9.94 -6.32 2.32
C ALA A 184 9.63 -7.59 3.10
N ARG A 185 9.95 -8.78 2.56
CA ARG A 185 9.63 -10.05 3.22
C ARG A 185 10.42 -10.24 4.53
N ALA A 186 9.95 -11.19 5.35
CA ALA A 186 10.69 -11.61 6.53
C ALA A 186 12.10 -12.11 6.18
N PRO A 187 13.10 -11.88 7.04
CA PRO A 187 14.49 -12.25 6.76
C PRO A 187 14.71 -13.73 6.41
N GLY A 188 13.99 -14.64 7.06
CA GLY A 188 14.08 -16.07 6.78
C GLY A 188 13.68 -16.44 5.35
N ARG A 189 12.65 -15.80 4.82
CA ARG A 189 12.23 -15.97 3.42
C ARG A 189 13.24 -15.34 2.46
N PHE A 190 13.69 -14.15 2.75
CA PHE A 190 14.71 -13.46 1.94
C PHE A 190 16.01 -14.27 1.83
N LEU A 191 16.49 -14.82 2.93
CA LEU A 191 17.72 -15.60 2.98
C LEU A 191 17.58 -17.03 2.44
N GLY A 192 16.36 -17.44 2.08
CA GLY A 192 16.10 -18.81 1.61
C GLY A 192 16.16 -19.88 2.72
N LEU A 193 16.03 -19.47 3.99
CA LEU A 193 16.03 -20.35 5.16
C LEU A 193 14.64 -20.90 5.50
N GLU A 194 13.61 -20.23 5.01
CA GLU A 194 12.21 -20.61 5.20
C GLU A 194 11.55 -20.82 3.82
N PRO A 195 10.60 -21.77 3.71
CA PRO A 195 9.88 -22.00 2.49
C PRO A 195 8.93 -20.81 2.20
N GLU A 196 8.61 -20.61 0.93
CA GLU A 196 7.60 -19.67 0.53
C GLU A 196 6.19 -20.20 0.81
N PRO A 197 5.24 -19.35 1.22
CA PRO A 197 3.87 -19.79 1.49
C PRO A 197 3.12 -20.23 0.23
N ARG A 198 3.56 -19.80 -0.97
CA ARG A 198 3.01 -20.26 -2.25
C ARG A 198 3.82 -21.42 -2.79
N GLU A 199 3.11 -22.45 -3.22
CA GLU A 199 3.71 -23.65 -3.78
C GLU A 199 4.48 -23.36 -5.08
N GLY A 200 5.57 -24.07 -5.33
CA GLY A 200 6.37 -24.00 -6.55
C GLY A 200 7.37 -22.84 -6.60
N LEU A 201 7.40 -21.96 -5.60
CA LEU A 201 8.37 -20.88 -5.55
C LEU A 201 9.71 -21.34 -4.98
N ARG A 202 10.80 -20.87 -5.59
CA ARG A 202 12.15 -21.03 -5.05
C ARG A 202 12.32 -20.23 -3.78
N SER A 203 13.25 -20.61 -2.92
CA SER A 203 13.58 -19.90 -1.68
C SER A 203 14.87 -19.09 -1.86
N GLY A 204 14.76 -17.78 -1.68
CA GLY A 204 15.86 -16.83 -1.87
C GLY A 204 15.36 -15.44 -2.20
N HIS A 205 16.20 -14.65 -2.87
CA HIS A 205 15.88 -13.26 -3.22
C HIS A 205 16.49 -12.85 -4.56
N ILE A 206 16.04 -11.70 -5.06
CA ILE A 206 16.59 -11.06 -6.27
C ILE A 206 18.06 -10.67 -6.00
N PRO A 207 19.02 -11.06 -6.84
CA PRO A 207 20.42 -10.73 -6.65
C PRO A 207 20.65 -9.22 -6.50
N GLY A 208 21.43 -8.84 -5.49
CA GLY A 208 21.72 -7.42 -5.19
C GLY A 208 20.61 -6.70 -4.42
N SER A 209 19.46 -7.32 -4.21
CA SER A 209 18.42 -6.75 -3.34
C SER A 209 18.85 -6.79 -1.87
N LYS A 210 18.31 -5.85 -1.11
CA LYS A 210 18.53 -5.72 0.33
C LYS A 210 17.23 -5.92 1.08
N ASN A 211 17.29 -6.57 2.23
CA ASN A 211 16.11 -6.85 3.02
C ASN A 211 15.82 -5.70 3.98
N VAL A 212 14.63 -5.14 3.86
CA VAL A 212 14.03 -4.26 4.89
C VAL A 212 12.66 -4.86 5.21
N PHE A 213 12.62 -5.69 6.24
CA PHE A 213 11.37 -6.31 6.67
C PHE A 213 10.36 -5.22 7.05
N PHE A 214 9.18 -5.22 6.42
CA PHE A 214 8.23 -4.12 6.57
C PHE A 214 7.86 -3.82 8.03
N LYS A 215 7.83 -4.83 8.90
CA LYS A 215 7.54 -4.62 10.33
C LYS A 215 8.58 -3.76 11.05
N THR A 216 9.82 -3.71 10.56
CA THR A 216 10.87 -2.86 11.16
C THR A 216 10.67 -1.37 10.93
N LEU A 217 9.73 -1.01 10.04
CA LEU A 217 9.34 0.38 9.77
C LEU A 217 8.21 0.87 10.69
N LEU A 218 7.67 -0.01 11.53
CA LEU A 218 6.50 0.27 12.35
C LEU A 218 6.83 0.31 13.82
N ASN A 219 6.08 1.15 14.56
CA ASN A 219 6.08 1.18 16.02
C ASN A 219 5.19 0.06 16.60
N PRO A 220 5.29 -0.24 17.91
CA PRO A 220 4.47 -1.28 18.54
C PRO A 220 2.95 -1.06 18.43
N ASP A 221 2.49 0.18 18.27
CA ASP A 221 1.08 0.54 18.07
C ASP A 221 0.63 0.48 16.60
N HIS A 222 1.45 -0.08 15.72
CA HIS A 222 1.28 -0.19 14.28
C HIS A 222 1.36 1.12 13.50
N THR A 223 1.71 2.22 14.13
CA THR A 223 2.01 3.46 13.40
C THR A 223 3.37 3.35 12.72
N MET A 224 3.56 4.12 11.65
CA MET A 224 4.85 4.23 11.00
C MET A 224 5.83 5.01 11.89
N GLN A 225 7.09 4.59 11.89
CA GLN A 225 8.15 5.30 12.58
C GLN A 225 8.28 6.77 12.11
N SER A 226 8.89 7.59 12.93
CA SER A 226 9.22 8.97 12.57
C SER A 226 10.12 9.03 11.32
N PRO A 227 10.12 10.14 10.56
CA PRO A 227 11.00 10.28 9.41
C PRO A 227 12.48 10.04 9.73
N ASP A 228 12.98 10.48 10.88
CA ASP A 228 14.36 10.27 11.28
C ASP A 228 14.64 8.79 11.59
N ASP A 229 13.73 8.10 12.28
CA ASP A 229 13.86 6.68 12.56
C ASP A 229 13.76 5.84 11.28
N LEU A 230 12.89 6.22 10.34
CA LEU A 230 12.83 5.58 9.02
C LEU A 230 14.15 5.70 8.27
N ARG A 231 14.75 6.89 8.25
CA ARG A 231 16.06 7.09 7.61
C ARG A 231 17.14 6.24 8.28
N ALA A 232 17.13 6.15 9.61
CA ALA A 232 18.06 5.31 10.36
C ALA A 232 17.87 3.82 10.03
N THR A 233 16.63 3.35 9.91
CA THR A 233 16.32 1.97 9.53
C THR A 233 16.82 1.65 8.12
N PHE A 234 16.61 2.52 7.14
CA PHE A 234 17.13 2.35 5.79
C PHE A 234 18.67 2.38 5.77
N ALA A 235 19.29 3.28 6.50
CA ALA A 235 20.75 3.37 6.60
C ALA A 235 21.36 2.10 7.22
N ALA A 236 20.75 1.57 8.29
CA ALA A 236 21.20 0.33 8.93
C ALA A 236 21.10 -0.89 7.99
N ALA A 237 20.17 -0.88 7.05
CA ALA A 237 20.04 -1.90 6.00
C ALA A 237 21.02 -1.66 4.82
N GLY A 238 21.83 -0.61 4.86
CA GLY A 238 22.77 -0.27 3.80
C GLY A 238 22.11 0.31 2.55
N ILE A 239 20.92 0.90 2.66
CA ILE A 239 20.21 1.51 1.54
C ILE A 239 20.79 2.90 1.26
N ASP A 240 21.17 3.12 0.00
CA ASP A 240 21.56 4.44 -0.50
C ASP A 240 20.32 5.20 -0.98
N LEU A 241 19.79 6.09 -0.14
CA LEU A 241 18.60 6.89 -0.46
C LEU A 241 18.83 7.94 -1.56
N ASN A 242 20.07 8.12 -2.05
CA ASN A 242 20.33 8.95 -3.23
C ASN A 242 20.02 8.24 -4.56
N LYS A 243 19.88 6.93 -4.52
CA LYS A 243 19.47 6.15 -5.69
C LYS A 243 17.94 6.00 -5.74
N PRO A 244 17.36 5.88 -6.94
CA PRO A 244 15.97 5.44 -7.06
C PRO A 244 15.81 4.03 -6.48
N VAL A 245 14.62 3.74 -5.95
CA VAL A 245 14.32 2.49 -5.24
C VAL A 245 13.27 1.71 -6.00
N ILE A 246 13.48 0.41 -6.16
CA ILE A 246 12.43 -0.54 -6.57
C ILE A 246 12.13 -1.44 -5.37
N THR A 247 10.87 -1.51 -4.98
CA THR A 247 10.42 -2.38 -3.89
C THR A 247 9.87 -3.70 -4.41
N SER A 248 10.00 -4.75 -3.63
CA SER A 248 9.49 -6.08 -3.91
C SER A 248 9.07 -6.77 -2.61
N CYS A 249 8.20 -7.76 -2.71
CA CYS A 249 7.85 -8.65 -1.61
C CYS A 249 7.39 -10.01 -2.14
N GLY A 250 6.40 -10.66 -1.52
CA GLY A 250 5.83 -11.90 -2.02
C GLY A 250 4.93 -11.70 -3.25
N SER A 251 4.02 -10.73 -3.19
CA SER A 251 2.99 -10.49 -4.21
C SER A 251 2.66 -9.01 -4.44
N GLY A 252 3.54 -8.10 -4.02
CA GLY A 252 3.38 -6.67 -4.23
C GLY A 252 2.50 -5.94 -3.20
N ILE A 253 2.11 -6.59 -2.11
CA ILE A 253 1.30 -5.96 -1.04
C ILE A 253 2.17 -5.26 -0.01
N THR A 254 3.02 -5.99 0.70
CA THR A 254 3.87 -5.39 1.75
C THR A 254 4.99 -4.53 1.22
N ALA A 255 5.40 -4.71 -0.04
CA ALA A 255 6.31 -3.81 -0.72
C ALA A 255 5.83 -2.36 -0.69
N ALA A 256 4.53 -2.14 -0.82
CA ALA A 256 3.93 -0.81 -0.78
C ALA A 256 4.10 -0.09 0.57
N ILE A 257 4.32 -0.82 1.66
CA ILE A 257 4.65 -0.21 2.97
C ILE A 257 6.00 0.50 2.90
N ILE A 258 6.97 -0.08 2.19
CA ILE A 258 8.26 0.57 1.96
C ILE A 258 8.08 1.82 1.11
N ASN A 259 7.27 1.76 0.04
CA ASN A 259 6.95 2.95 -0.77
C ASN A 259 6.29 4.05 0.07
N LEU A 260 5.38 3.69 0.96
CA LEU A 260 4.74 4.63 1.89
C LEU A 260 5.76 5.27 2.83
N ALA A 261 6.68 4.49 3.37
CA ALA A 261 7.76 4.99 4.22
C ALA A 261 8.70 5.94 3.46
N LEU A 262 9.06 5.61 2.23
CA LEU A 262 9.87 6.47 1.36
C LEU A 262 9.15 7.79 1.05
N ALA A 263 7.85 7.73 0.76
CA ALA A 263 7.03 8.94 0.59
C ALA A 263 6.99 9.78 1.87
N GLN A 264 6.89 9.16 3.04
CA GLN A 264 6.88 9.84 4.33
C GLN A 264 8.17 10.61 4.61
N ILE A 265 9.31 10.13 4.14
CA ILE A 265 10.60 10.85 4.24
C ILE A 265 10.86 11.82 3.07
N GLY A 266 9.88 12.03 2.19
CA GLY A 266 9.97 12.98 1.08
C GLY A 266 10.69 12.47 -0.16
N LYS A 267 10.94 11.15 -0.27
CA LYS A 267 11.55 10.56 -1.46
C LYS A 267 10.46 10.27 -2.51
N SER A 268 10.65 10.75 -3.72
CA SER A 268 9.67 10.62 -4.81
C SER A 268 10.02 9.55 -5.86
N ASP A 269 11.31 9.22 -6.03
CA ASP A 269 11.80 8.28 -7.02
C ASP A 269 11.81 6.84 -6.47
N HIS A 270 10.64 6.35 -6.14
CA HIS A 270 10.43 4.97 -5.72
C HIS A 270 9.36 4.29 -6.58
N TYR A 271 9.56 3.01 -6.80
CA TYR A 271 8.81 2.17 -7.72
C TYR A 271 8.50 0.85 -7.03
N LEU A 272 7.54 0.10 -7.57
CA LEU A 272 7.15 -1.20 -7.05
C LEU A 272 7.17 -2.24 -8.16
N TYR A 273 7.87 -3.35 -7.94
CA TYR A 273 7.85 -4.53 -8.80
C TYR A 273 6.59 -5.34 -8.49
N ASP A 274 5.59 -5.21 -9.35
CA ASP A 274 4.26 -5.74 -9.08
C ASP A 274 4.21 -7.28 -9.06
N GLY A 275 4.94 -7.95 -9.96
CA GLY A 275 5.05 -9.41 -9.97
C GLY A 275 5.72 -9.98 -8.71
N SER A 276 6.66 -9.26 -8.14
CA SER A 276 7.38 -9.61 -6.92
C SER A 276 7.95 -11.05 -6.94
N TRP A 277 8.12 -11.67 -5.79
CA TRP A 277 8.68 -13.01 -5.73
C TRP A 277 7.75 -14.07 -6.32
N ALA A 278 6.44 -13.84 -6.34
CA ALA A 278 5.48 -14.72 -7.00
C ALA A 278 5.80 -14.92 -8.50
N GLU A 279 6.34 -13.91 -9.16
CA GLU A 279 6.83 -14.01 -10.55
C GLU A 279 8.29 -14.44 -10.59
N TRP A 280 9.18 -13.72 -9.91
CA TRP A 280 10.62 -13.96 -9.97
C TRP A 280 11.02 -15.35 -9.48
N GLY A 281 10.46 -15.78 -8.37
CA GLY A 281 10.73 -17.08 -7.77
C GLY A 281 10.18 -18.27 -8.55
N MET A 282 9.19 -18.05 -9.39
CA MET A 282 8.58 -19.09 -10.24
C MET A 282 9.39 -19.38 -11.48
N ASP A 283 10.09 -18.41 -12.06
CA ASP A 283 10.84 -18.56 -13.31
C ASP A 283 12.26 -19.06 -13.04
N PRO A 284 12.61 -20.32 -13.40
CA PRO A 284 13.94 -20.85 -13.16
C PRO A 284 15.03 -20.19 -14.04
N ALA A 285 14.64 -19.45 -15.09
CA ALA A 285 15.57 -18.70 -15.92
C ALA A 285 16.07 -17.40 -15.27
N LEU A 286 15.37 -16.91 -14.26
CA LEU A 286 15.78 -15.71 -13.53
C LEU A 286 16.83 -16.01 -12.46
N PRO A 287 17.86 -15.15 -12.29
CA PRO A 287 18.88 -15.37 -11.28
C PRO A 287 18.32 -15.25 -9.88
N MET A 288 18.92 -15.98 -8.95
CA MET A 288 18.51 -15.99 -7.55
C MET A 288 19.74 -16.00 -6.64
N ALA A 289 19.63 -15.36 -5.48
CA ALA A 289 20.62 -15.38 -4.42
C ALA A 289 20.03 -15.89 -3.10
N THR A 290 20.89 -16.45 -2.26
CA THR A 290 20.61 -16.83 -0.87
C THR A 290 21.80 -16.37 -0.03
N ARG A 291 21.57 -15.80 1.17
CA ARG A 291 22.59 -15.28 2.11
C ARG A 291 23.46 -14.15 1.59
#